data_bf8f97eb872c9707843a7763339e756f
#
_entry.id   bf8f97eb872c9707843a7763339e756f
#
_cell.length_a   1.000
_cell.length_b   1.000
_cell.length_c   1.000
_cell.angle_alpha   90.00
_cell.angle_beta   90.00
_cell.angle_gamma   90.00
#
_symmetry.space_group_name_H-M   'P 1'
#
loop_
_entity.id
_entity.type
_entity.pdbx_description
1 polymer ?
#
loop_
_entity_poly.entity_id
_entity_poly.type
_entity_poly.pdbx_seq_one_letter_code
_entity_poly.pdbx_strand_id
1 'polypeptide(L)'
;GDWSSDVCSSDLASTLAGNLKAKKFYADTHKYPSTRNHALSSNLIPEEVYDNLVETVNKKIPVLHKYYKLHKKIKGLDELRLYDRAVSVVEGEPIKFTFEEARDIVLEAVKPMGEDYVNSMRKAFTERWIDIYPNKGKRSGAYSTGAYTTKPFILLNFDGTLNDVYTLIHELGHSMHSYYTRKNQPAVYGSYSIFVAEVASTCNEALLTEYLYNKFEKEGNKEGMLRVLNEALHGFVGTVYRQTQFAEFEHLMNQHVQNGGAITTEFLNTEYFNLVKKYYGDAFEYDEEIKYEWARVPHFYYNYYVYQYATGYSAAQALSRLILADSKNAKIYIDEF
;
A
#
# COMPACT_ATOMS: atom_id res chain seq x y z
N GLY A 1 6.35 -35.23 -8.01
CA GLY A 1 6.92 -34.28 -7.09
C GLY A 1 7.63 -33.19 -7.86
N ASP A 2 7.27 -31.97 -7.63
CA ASP A 2 7.75 -30.81 -8.36
C ASP A 2 9.12 -30.40 -7.82
N TRP A 3 10.17 -31.07 -8.32
CA TRP A 3 11.56 -30.80 -7.95
C TRP A 3 11.98 -29.33 -8.13
N SER A 4 11.33 -28.59 -9.01
CA SER A 4 11.68 -27.20 -9.29
C SER A 4 11.25 -26.25 -8.17
N SER A 5 10.10 -26.46 -7.56
CA SER A 5 9.62 -25.61 -6.45
C SER A 5 10.38 -25.86 -5.16
N ASP A 6 10.74 -27.12 -4.86
CA ASP A 6 11.47 -27.47 -3.65
C ASP A 6 12.92 -26.98 -3.66
N VAL A 7 13.63 -27.13 -4.79
CA VAL A 7 15.02 -26.64 -4.94
C VAL A 7 15.07 -25.11 -4.87
N CYS A 8 14.18 -24.41 -5.58
CA CYS A 8 14.15 -22.96 -5.57
C CYS A 8 13.79 -22.41 -4.17
N SER A 9 12.86 -23.03 -3.47
CA SER A 9 12.46 -22.59 -2.13
C SER A 9 13.57 -22.79 -1.08
N SER A 10 14.40 -23.86 -1.20
CA SER A 10 15.53 -24.09 -0.29
C SER A 10 16.64 -23.05 -0.46
N ASP A 11 16.93 -22.65 -1.71
CA ASP A 11 17.93 -21.62 -2.01
C ASP A 11 17.47 -20.25 -1.50
N LEU A 12 16.20 -19.92 -1.72
CA LEU A 12 15.61 -18.69 -1.22
C LEU A 12 15.54 -18.65 0.31
N ALA A 13 15.20 -19.78 0.96
CA ALA A 13 15.22 -19.90 2.41
C ALA A 13 16.63 -19.68 2.97
N SER A 14 17.66 -20.26 2.34
CA SER A 14 19.06 -20.07 2.72
C SER A 14 19.51 -18.63 2.57
N THR A 15 19.12 -17.97 1.47
CA THR A 15 19.43 -16.56 1.21
C THR A 15 18.73 -15.65 2.23
N LEU A 16 17.46 -15.91 2.52
CA LEU A 16 16.69 -15.17 3.52
C LEU A 16 17.27 -15.36 4.93
N ALA A 17 17.66 -16.60 5.28
CA ALA A 17 18.32 -16.91 6.54
C ALA A 17 19.63 -16.14 6.72
N GLY A 18 20.45 -16.05 5.66
CA GLY A 18 21.67 -15.26 5.63
C GLY A 18 21.41 -13.77 5.86
N ASN A 19 20.39 -13.22 5.20
CA ASN A 19 19.95 -11.83 5.34
C ASN A 19 19.49 -11.53 6.79
N LEU A 20 18.64 -12.37 7.37
CA LEU A 20 18.14 -12.20 8.75
C LEU A 20 19.28 -12.29 9.78
N LYS A 21 20.23 -13.25 9.60
CA LYS A 21 21.41 -13.35 10.47
C LYS A 21 22.32 -12.13 10.37
N ALA A 22 22.52 -11.59 9.16
CA ALA A 22 23.30 -10.37 8.98
C ALA A 22 22.64 -9.17 9.71
N LYS A 23 21.32 -9.02 9.62
CA LYS A 23 20.59 -7.96 10.33
C LYS A 23 20.68 -8.12 11.85
N LYS A 24 20.57 -9.36 12.36
CA LYS A 24 20.79 -9.64 13.77
C LYS A 24 22.20 -9.27 14.20
N PHE A 25 23.21 -9.65 13.42
CA PHE A 25 24.61 -9.30 13.69
C PHE A 25 24.81 -7.79 13.78
N TYR A 26 24.23 -7.02 12.87
CA TYR A 26 24.28 -5.55 12.92
C TYR A 26 23.59 -4.97 14.16
N ALA A 27 22.39 -5.47 14.50
CA ALA A 27 21.68 -5.04 15.70
C ALA A 27 22.49 -5.30 16.96
N ASP A 28 23.03 -6.53 17.12
CA ASP A 28 23.84 -6.94 18.26
C ASP A 28 25.14 -6.10 18.38
N THR A 29 25.84 -5.91 17.25
CA THR A 29 27.10 -5.16 17.20
C THR A 29 26.91 -3.70 17.59
N HIS A 30 25.77 -3.09 17.20
CA HIS A 30 25.40 -1.72 17.58
C HIS A 30 24.65 -1.66 18.92
N LYS A 31 24.56 -2.78 19.65
CA LYS A 31 23.93 -2.89 20.98
C LYS A 31 22.44 -2.52 21.01
N TYR A 32 21.71 -2.77 19.93
CA TYR A 32 20.26 -2.66 19.93
C TYR A 32 19.63 -3.87 20.62
N PRO A 33 18.52 -3.70 21.35
CA PRO A 33 17.82 -4.81 22.02
C PRO A 33 17.31 -5.88 21.07
N SER A 34 16.96 -5.50 19.84
CA SER A 34 16.41 -6.39 18.82
C SER A 34 16.69 -5.88 17.41
N THR A 35 16.55 -6.77 16.44
CA THR A 35 16.56 -6.40 14.99
C THR A 35 15.45 -5.40 14.68
N ARG A 36 14.28 -5.55 15.32
CA ARG A 36 13.15 -4.62 15.17
C ARG A 36 13.50 -3.22 15.72
N ASN A 37 14.02 -3.17 16.92
CA ASN A 37 14.43 -1.90 17.54
C ASN A 37 15.47 -1.16 16.67
N HIS A 38 16.46 -1.90 16.14
CA HIS A 38 17.43 -1.35 15.21
C HIS A 38 16.78 -0.78 13.94
N ALA A 39 15.84 -1.54 13.33
CA ALA A 39 15.18 -1.13 12.09
C ALA A 39 14.31 0.14 12.28
N LEU A 40 13.56 0.23 13.37
CA LEU A 40 12.67 1.34 13.66
C LEU A 40 13.40 2.60 14.13
N SER A 41 14.59 2.43 14.73
CA SER A 41 15.36 3.55 15.31
C SER A 41 15.79 4.60 14.28
N SER A 42 16.00 4.23 13.03
CA SER A 42 16.40 5.14 11.95
C SER A 42 15.35 6.23 11.66
N ASN A 43 14.10 5.94 11.92
CA ASN A 43 12.97 6.87 11.77
C ASN A 43 12.38 7.29 13.12
N LEU A 44 13.05 6.96 14.25
CA LEU A 44 12.61 7.25 15.62
C LEU A 44 11.20 6.73 15.93
N ILE A 45 10.83 5.59 15.36
CA ILE A 45 9.49 4.99 15.53
C ILE A 45 9.52 4.08 16.76
N PRO A 46 8.63 4.31 17.75
CA PRO A 46 8.47 3.42 18.90
C PRO A 46 7.99 2.03 18.45
N GLU A 47 8.46 0.98 19.14
CA GLU A 47 8.04 -0.40 18.82
C GLU A 47 6.55 -0.63 19.05
N GLU A 48 5.93 0.14 19.95
CA GLU A 48 4.51 0.14 20.22
C GLU A 48 3.63 0.49 19.01
N VAL A 49 4.16 1.28 18.07
CA VAL A 49 3.46 1.58 16.80
C VAL A 49 3.26 0.30 15.99
N TYR A 50 4.30 -0.51 15.92
CA TYR A 50 4.25 -1.81 15.24
C TYR A 50 3.32 -2.78 15.95
N ASP A 51 3.45 -2.90 17.27
CA ASP A 51 2.64 -3.81 18.09
C ASP A 51 1.16 -3.43 18.02
N ASN A 52 0.83 -2.15 18.15
CA ASN A 52 -0.55 -1.65 18.03
C ASN A 52 -1.14 -1.89 16.63
N LEU A 53 -0.35 -1.77 15.57
CA LEU A 53 -0.81 -2.10 14.21
C LEU A 53 -1.23 -3.57 14.15
N VAL A 54 -0.32 -4.48 14.51
CA VAL A 54 -0.56 -5.93 14.43
C VAL A 54 -1.75 -6.31 15.31
N GLU A 55 -1.81 -5.84 16.54
CA GLU A 55 -2.91 -6.12 17.47
C GLU A 55 -4.26 -5.61 16.93
N THR A 56 -4.29 -4.37 16.44
CA THR A 56 -5.52 -3.75 15.94
C THR A 56 -6.05 -4.46 14.71
N VAL A 57 -5.18 -4.79 13.76
CA VAL A 57 -5.57 -5.52 12.54
C VAL A 57 -6.04 -6.93 12.89
N ASN A 58 -5.34 -7.62 13.79
CA ASN A 58 -5.75 -8.95 14.25
C ASN A 58 -7.14 -8.94 14.91
N LYS A 59 -7.46 -7.96 15.75
CA LYS A 59 -8.82 -7.77 16.33
C LYS A 59 -9.88 -7.58 15.23
N LYS A 60 -9.50 -7.12 14.04
CA LYS A 60 -10.41 -6.83 12.93
C LYS A 60 -10.43 -7.91 11.83
N ILE A 61 -9.65 -8.97 11.95
CA ILE A 61 -9.68 -10.13 11.03
C ILE A 61 -11.09 -10.66 10.77
N PRO A 62 -12.01 -10.76 11.77
CA PRO A 62 -13.38 -11.18 11.50
C PRO A 62 -14.15 -10.32 10.49
N VAL A 63 -13.78 -9.05 10.33
CA VAL A 63 -14.33 -8.16 9.30
C VAL A 63 -13.85 -8.58 7.91
N LEU A 64 -12.57 -8.94 7.78
CA LEU A 64 -12.01 -9.48 6.53
C LEU A 64 -12.69 -10.81 6.14
N HIS A 65 -12.90 -11.70 7.10
CA HIS A 65 -13.64 -12.95 6.86
C HIS A 65 -15.07 -12.69 6.36
N LYS A 66 -15.76 -11.70 6.97
CA LYS A 66 -17.11 -11.28 6.52
C LYS A 66 -17.09 -10.74 5.10
N TYR A 67 -16.08 -9.94 4.76
CA TYR A 67 -15.90 -9.42 3.40
C TYR A 67 -15.76 -10.55 2.37
N TYR A 68 -14.92 -11.53 2.62
CA TYR A 68 -14.74 -12.65 1.69
C TYR A 68 -15.94 -13.60 1.62
N LYS A 69 -16.67 -13.82 2.71
CA LYS A 69 -17.96 -14.53 2.68
C LYS A 69 -18.99 -13.80 1.80
N LEU A 70 -18.99 -12.46 1.85
CA LEU A 70 -19.83 -11.65 0.95
C LEU A 70 -19.35 -11.75 -0.50
N HIS A 71 -18.04 -11.68 -0.75
CA HIS A 71 -17.46 -11.85 -2.08
C HIS A 71 -17.86 -13.19 -2.71
N LYS A 72 -17.68 -14.29 -1.98
CA LYS A 72 -18.12 -15.63 -2.40
C LYS A 72 -19.60 -15.64 -2.79
N LYS A 73 -20.46 -15.05 -1.96
CA LYS A 73 -21.90 -14.98 -2.19
C LYS A 73 -22.26 -14.16 -3.45
N ILE A 74 -21.64 -12.99 -3.64
CA ILE A 74 -21.90 -12.12 -4.80
C ILE A 74 -21.51 -12.82 -6.09
N LYS A 75 -20.37 -13.51 -6.10
CA LYS A 75 -19.88 -14.24 -7.27
C LYS A 75 -20.57 -15.58 -7.51
N GLY A 76 -21.46 -16.01 -6.60
CA GLY A 76 -22.17 -17.30 -6.73
C GLY A 76 -21.23 -18.52 -6.73
N LEU A 77 -20.09 -18.43 -6.04
CA LEU A 77 -19.10 -19.51 -6.03
C LEU A 77 -19.44 -20.56 -4.98
N ASP A 78 -19.34 -21.83 -5.33
CA ASP A 78 -19.46 -22.94 -4.39
C ASP A 78 -18.22 -23.04 -3.49
N GLU A 79 -17.04 -22.78 -4.06
CA GLU A 79 -15.75 -22.68 -3.38
C GLU A 79 -15.08 -21.35 -3.69
N LEU A 80 -14.32 -20.80 -2.75
CA LEU A 80 -13.49 -19.62 -2.94
C LEU A 80 -12.03 -20.01 -2.76
N ARG A 81 -11.22 -19.77 -3.77
CA ARG A 81 -9.77 -20.00 -3.77
C ARG A 81 -9.00 -18.70 -3.63
N LEU A 82 -7.77 -18.75 -3.17
CA LEU A 82 -6.99 -17.51 -2.96
C LEU A 82 -6.72 -16.72 -4.23
N TYR A 83 -6.71 -17.34 -5.39
CA TYR A 83 -6.61 -16.66 -6.68
C TYR A 83 -7.89 -15.91 -7.07
N ASP A 84 -9.06 -16.31 -6.55
CA ASP A 84 -10.33 -15.62 -6.80
C ASP A 84 -10.40 -14.22 -6.13
N ARG A 85 -9.49 -13.93 -5.18
CA ARG A 85 -9.40 -12.60 -4.54
C ARG A 85 -9.23 -11.46 -5.53
N ALA A 86 -8.56 -11.72 -6.66
CA ALA A 86 -8.28 -10.73 -7.69
C ALA A 86 -9.46 -10.48 -8.63
N VAL A 87 -10.50 -11.31 -8.57
CA VAL A 87 -11.66 -11.20 -9.44
C VAL A 87 -12.60 -10.12 -8.91
N SER A 88 -12.90 -9.11 -9.74
CA SER A 88 -13.83 -8.05 -9.37
C SER A 88 -15.22 -8.60 -9.06
N VAL A 89 -15.84 -8.10 -8.01
CA VAL A 89 -17.25 -8.41 -7.69
C VAL A 89 -18.22 -7.59 -8.53
N VAL A 90 -17.74 -6.54 -9.21
CA VAL A 90 -18.56 -5.71 -10.09
C VAL A 90 -18.39 -6.20 -11.52
N GLU A 91 -19.50 -6.63 -12.12
CA GLU A 91 -19.56 -7.09 -13.50
C GLU A 91 -19.73 -5.92 -14.48
N GLY A 92 -19.63 -6.20 -15.78
CA GLY A 92 -19.79 -5.23 -16.85
C GLY A 92 -18.49 -4.62 -17.35
N GLU A 93 -18.60 -3.81 -18.42
CA GLU A 93 -17.46 -3.14 -19.03
C GLU A 93 -16.85 -2.12 -18.07
N PRO A 94 -15.51 -2.04 -17.98
CA PRO A 94 -14.86 -1.06 -17.13
C PRO A 94 -15.17 0.36 -17.59
N ILE A 95 -15.38 1.26 -16.63
CA ILE A 95 -15.50 2.69 -16.93
C ILE A 95 -14.16 3.17 -17.50
N LYS A 96 -14.20 3.86 -18.64
CA LYS A 96 -13.02 4.42 -19.28
C LYS A 96 -13.03 5.95 -19.16
N PHE A 97 -11.83 6.48 -19.00
CA PHE A 97 -11.55 7.90 -18.88
C PHE A 97 -10.47 8.32 -19.89
N THR A 98 -10.64 9.45 -20.53
CA THR A 98 -9.53 10.14 -21.19
C THR A 98 -8.59 10.72 -20.13
N PHE A 99 -7.36 11.03 -20.52
CA PHE A 99 -6.42 11.66 -19.58
C PHE A 99 -6.91 13.06 -19.14
N GLU A 100 -7.59 13.77 -20.03
CA GLU A 100 -8.18 15.08 -19.76
C GLU A 100 -9.31 14.98 -18.72
N GLU A 101 -10.17 13.98 -18.83
CA GLU A 101 -11.21 13.71 -17.83
C GLU A 101 -10.59 13.32 -16.49
N ALA A 102 -9.57 12.45 -16.49
CA ALA A 102 -8.84 12.07 -15.28
C ALA A 102 -8.18 13.29 -14.60
N ARG A 103 -7.54 14.17 -15.40
CA ARG A 103 -6.98 15.44 -14.90
C ARG A 103 -8.05 16.28 -14.19
N ASP A 104 -9.18 16.48 -14.83
CA ASP A 104 -10.24 17.33 -14.28
C ASP A 104 -10.85 16.71 -13.00
N ILE A 105 -11.03 15.38 -12.99
CA ILE A 105 -11.48 14.62 -11.82
C ILE A 105 -10.51 14.80 -10.65
N VAL A 106 -9.20 14.60 -10.84
CA VAL A 106 -8.24 14.68 -9.74
C VAL A 106 -8.11 16.10 -9.20
N LEU A 107 -8.18 17.13 -10.05
CA LEU A 107 -8.16 18.52 -9.60
C LEU A 107 -9.42 18.90 -8.81
N GLU A 108 -10.57 18.36 -9.16
CA GLU A 108 -11.81 18.53 -8.38
C GLU A 108 -11.73 17.80 -7.04
N ALA A 109 -11.23 16.56 -7.04
CA ALA A 109 -11.13 15.72 -5.85
C ALA A 109 -10.27 16.34 -4.74
N VAL A 110 -9.22 17.07 -5.10
CA VAL A 110 -8.30 17.68 -4.12
C VAL A 110 -8.67 19.11 -3.72
N LYS A 111 -9.82 19.65 -4.16
CA LYS A 111 -10.28 20.99 -3.73
C LYS A 111 -10.36 21.18 -2.21
N PRO A 112 -10.72 20.17 -1.41
CA PRO A 112 -10.69 20.31 0.06
C PRO A 112 -9.33 20.68 0.62
N MET A 113 -8.22 20.39 -0.09
CA MET A 113 -6.85 20.78 0.28
C MET A 113 -6.54 22.27 0.09
N GLY A 114 -7.47 23.04 -0.49
CA GLY A 114 -7.35 24.48 -0.70
C GLY A 114 -6.74 24.88 -2.06
N GLU A 115 -6.91 26.16 -2.39
CA GLU A 115 -6.57 26.69 -3.72
C GLU A 115 -5.07 26.63 -4.04
N ASP A 116 -4.18 26.83 -3.05
CA ASP A 116 -2.73 26.75 -3.25
C ASP A 116 -2.31 25.35 -3.68
N TYR A 117 -2.88 24.33 -3.03
CA TYR A 117 -2.63 22.93 -3.38
C TYR A 117 -3.12 22.62 -4.80
N VAL A 118 -4.35 22.97 -5.14
CA VAL A 118 -4.94 22.77 -6.47
C VAL A 118 -4.11 23.46 -7.55
N ASN A 119 -3.74 24.72 -7.32
CA ASN A 119 -2.96 25.51 -8.28
C ASN A 119 -1.54 24.97 -8.45
N SER A 120 -0.93 24.46 -7.37
CA SER A 120 0.37 23.80 -7.44
C SER A 120 0.29 22.48 -8.20
N MET A 121 -0.74 21.66 -7.94
CA MET A 121 -0.96 20.40 -8.66
C MET A 121 -1.25 20.64 -10.17
N ARG A 122 -1.96 21.72 -10.51
CA ARG A 122 -2.24 22.10 -11.91
C ARG A 122 -0.96 22.25 -12.74
N LYS A 123 0.16 22.66 -12.13
CA LYS A 123 1.45 22.78 -12.81
C LYS A 123 1.92 21.44 -13.38
N ALA A 124 1.58 20.32 -12.76
CA ALA A 124 1.94 19.01 -13.27
C ALA A 124 1.42 18.77 -14.69
N PHE A 125 0.25 19.31 -15.00
CA PHE A 125 -0.40 19.18 -16.31
C PHE A 125 0.04 20.25 -17.32
N THR A 126 0.49 21.41 -16.88
CA THR A 126 0.86 22.54 -17.74
C THR A 126 2.37 22.64 -17.98
N GLU A 127 3.18 22.11 -17.06
CA GLU A 127 4.64 22.24 -17.10
C GLU A 127 5.36 20.92 -17.45
N ARG A 128 4.65 19.95 -18.00
CA ARG A 128 5.22 18.68 -18.50
C ARG A 128 5.93 17.88 -17.38
N TRP A 129 5.24 17.67 -16.25
CA TRP A 129 5.77 16.80 -15.20
C TRP A 129 5.52 15.31 -15.49
N ILE A 130 4.52 14.98 -16.33
CA ILE A 130 3.96 13.65 -16.51
C ILE A 130 4.31 13.09 -17.87
N ASP A 131 4.94 11.92 -17.89
CA ASP A 131 5.05 11.05 -19.06
C ASP A 131 3.90 10.03 -19.01
N ILE A 132 2.88 10.24 -19.85
CA ILE A 132 1.52 9.74 -19.63
C ILE A 132 1.34 8.29 -20.13
N TYR A 133 1.63 8.06 -21.43
CA TYR A 133 1.19 6.86 -22.13
C TYR A 133 2.25 5.76 -22.18
N PRO A 134 1.83 4.47 -22.25
CA PRO A 134 2.77 3.39 -22.53
C PRO A 134 3.41 3.55 -23.90
N ASN A 135 4.66 3.15 -24.03
CA ASN A 135 5.35 3.07 -25.31
C ASN A 135 6.41 1.96 -25.31
N LYS A 136 6.97 1.66 -26.47
CA LYS A 136 7.98 0.62 -26.65
C LYS A 136 9.23 0.91 -25.81
N GLY A 137 9.57 -0.02 -24.93
CA GLY A 137 10.75 0.07 -24.06
C GLY A 137 10.52 0.82 -22.74
N LYS A 138 9.35 1.42 -22.54
CA LYS A 138 8.97 2.02 -21.25
C LYS A 138 8.67 0.93 -20.23
N ARG A 139 9.18 1.09 -19.00
CA ARG A 139 8.88 0.16 -17.90
C ARG A 139 7.42 0.27 -17.49
N SER A 140 6.82 -0.86 -17.11
CA SER A 140 5.49 -0.91 -16.52
C SER A 140 5.47 -0.26 -15.13
N GLY A 141 4.26 0.03 -14.64
CA GLY A 141 4.04 0.69 -13.35
C GLY A 141 4.01 2.20 -13.45
N ALA A 142 4.08 2.86 -12.30
CA ALA A 142 4.12 4.31 -12.16
C ALA A 142 5.08 4.68 -11.03
N TYR A 143 5.61 5.89 -11.07
CA TYR A 143 6.37 6.46 -9.97
C TYR A 143 6.50 7.98 -10.11
N SER A 144 6.66 8.66 -8.97
CA SER A 144 7.06 10.07 -8.88
C SER A 144 8.51 10.17 -8.43
N THR A 145 9.27 11.05 -9.05
CA THR A 145 10.69 11.28 -8.75
C THR A 145 11.09 12.74 -8.97
N GLY A 146 12.32 13.10 -8.64
CA GLY A 146 12.90 14.41 -8.90
C GLY A 146 14.09 14.68 -8.00
N ALA A 147 14.84 15.75 -8.31
CA ALA A 147 15.92 16.27 -7.48
C ALA A 147 15.48 17.52 -6.73
N TYR A 148 16.23 17.94 -5.71
CA TYR A 148 15.91 19.11 -4.89
C TYR A 148 15.70 20.40 -5.73
N THR A 149 16.49 20.59 -6.77
CA THR A 149 16.44 21.78 -7.63
C THR A 149 15.54 21.63 -8.86
N THR A 150 14.86 20.48 -9.01
CA THR A 150 13.96 20.24 -10.15
C THR A 150 12.50 20.22 -9.71
N LYS A 151 11.62 20.41 -10.68
CA LYS A 151 10.22 20.02 -10.52
C LYS A 151 10.10 18.48 -10.32
N PRO A 152 9.01 17.98 -9.77
CA PRO A 152 8.71 16.57 -9.80
C PRO A 152 8.55 16.05 -11.24
N PHE A 153 8.80 14.75 -11.42
CA PHE A 153 8.53 14.03 -12.67
C PHE A 153 7.75 12.77 -12.34
N ILE A 154 6.74 12.49 -13.13
CA ILE A 154 5.87 11.32 -12.99
C ILE A 154 5.98 10.47 -14.25
N LEU A 155 6.23 9.18 -14.08
CA LEU A 155 6.04 8.18 -15.11
C LEU A 155 4.71 7.47 -14.88
N LEU A 156 3.88 7.41 -15.92
CA LEU A 156 2.63 6.64 -15.95
C LEU A 156 2.62 5.70 -17.15
N ASN A 157 1.70 4.75 -17.12
CA ASN A 157 1.28 3.93 -18.24
C ASN A 157 -0.25 3.99 -18.32
N PHE A 158 -0.79 5.17 -18.57
CA PHE A 158 -2.22 5.46 -18.55
C PHE A 158 -2.96 4.78 -19.70
N ASP A 159 -3.92 3.91 -19.40
CA ASP A 159 -4.78 3.17 -20.34
C ASP A 159 -6.29 3.50 -20.16
N GLY A 160 -6.58 4.49 -19.33
CA GLY A 160 -7.92 5.04 -19.14
C GLY A 160 -8.81 4.26 -18.19
N THR A 161 -8.29 3.36 -17.37
CA THR A 161 -9.07 2.65 -16.36
C THR A 161 -9.32 3.50 -15.11
N LEU A 162 -10.28 3.10 -14.28
CA LEU A 162 -10.47 3.73 -12.97
C LEU A 162 -9.21 3.62 -12.11
N ASN A 163 -8.52 2.49 -12.16
CA ASN A 163 -7.23 2.29 -11.47
C ASN A 163 -6.16 3.29 -11.94
N ASP A 164 -6.16 3.66 -13.24
CA ASP A 164 -5.22 4.67 -13.73
C ASP A 164 -5.50 6.07 -13.20
N VAL A 165 -6.77 6.39 -12.93
CA VAL A 165 -7.14 7.65 -12.27
C VAL A 165 -6.64 7.66 -10.82
N TYR A 166 -6.76 6.53 -10.10
CA TYR A 166 -6.17 6.36 -8.76
C TYR A 166 -4.65 6.44 -8.80
N THR A 167 -4.01 5.78 -9.76
CA THR A 167 -2.54 5.85 -9.94
C THR A 167 -2.09 7.28 -10.21
N LEU A 168 -2.80 8.02 -11.08
CA LEU A 168 -2.48 9.42 -11.37
C LEU A 168 -2.51 10.29 -10.10
N ILE A 169 -3.57 10.21 -9.32
CA ILE A 169 -3.70 11.03 -8.10
C ILE A 169 -2.73 10.60 -7.01
N HIS A 170 -2.37 9.32 -6.95
CA HIS A 170 -1.33 8.76 -6.08
C HIS A 170 0.04 9.39 -6.37
N GLU A 171 0.49 9.33 -7.61
CA GLU A 171 1.78 9.89 -8.03
C GLU A 171 1.81 11.42 -7.93
N LEU A 172 0.67 12.07 -8.14
CA LEU A 172 0.52 13.49 -7.88
C LEU A 172 0.65 13.79 -6.37
N GLY A 173 0.16 12.94 -5.48
CA GLY A 173 0.34 13.05 -4.03
C GLY A 173 1.81 13.04 -3.63
N HIS A 174 2.58 12.09 -4.13
CA HIS A 174 4.04 12.06 -3.94
C HIS A 174 4.73 13.31 -4.51
N SER A 175 4.30 13.75 -5.69
CA SER A 175 4.83 14.94 -6.33
C SER A 175 4.58 16.19 -5.51
N MET A 176 3.38 16.35 -4.96
CA MET A 176 3.02 17.48 -4.10
C MET A 176 3.78 17.45 -2.78
N HIS A 177 3.92 16.28 -2.14
CA HIS A 177 4.73 16.12 -0.93
C HIS A 177 6.18 16.56 -1.19
N SER A 178 6.80 16.06 -2.26
CA SER A 178 8.15 16.45 -2.66
C SER A 178 8.27 17.93 -3.01
N TYR A 179 7.27 18.49 -3.69
CA TYR A 179 7.22 19.90 -4.08
C TYR A 179 7.22 20.82 -2.85
N TYR A 180 6.32 20.55 -1.88
CA TYR A 180 6.23 21.35 -0.66
C TYR A 180 7.42 21.14 0.28
N THR A 181 7.94 19.92 0.41
CA THR A 181 9.15 19.64 1.15
C THR A 181 10.32 20.47 0.62
N ARG A 182 10.58 20.44 -0.69
CA ARG A 182 11.69 21.16 -1.31
C ARG A 182 11.50 22.68 -1.32
N LYS A 183 10.26 23.15 -1.35
CA LYS A 183 9.93 24.58 -1.26
C LYS A 183 10.19 25.16 0.12
N ASN A 184 9.95 24.37 1.18
CA ASN A 184 9.92 24.87 2.56
C ASN A 184 11.12 24.42 3.40
N GLN A 185 11.89 23.41 2.94
CA GLN A 185 13.05 22.88 3.66
C GLN A 185 14.35 23.14 2.89
N PRO A 186 15.48 23.36 3.59
CA PRO A 186 16.79 23.43 2.93
C PRO A 186 17.16 22.05 2.34
N ALA A 187 18.10 22.02 1.41
CA ALA A 187 18.48 20.82 0.65
C ALA A 187 18.83 19.61 1.53
N VAL A 188 19.45 19.84 2.70
CA VAL A 188 19.80 18.78 3.65
C VAL A 188 18.56 18.08 4.25
N TYR A 189 17.42 18.75 4.27
CA TYR A 189 16.12 18.25 4.71
C TYR A 189 15.12 18.13 3.55
N GLY A 190 15.60 18.14 2.31
CA GLY A 190 14.78 18.08 1.10
C GLY A 190 14.18 16.70 0.75
N SER A 191 14.35 15.70 1.64
CA SER A 191 13.75 14.38 1.56
C SER A 191 12.98 14.05 2.84
N TYR A 192 12.12 13.07 2.77
CA TYR A 192 11.28 12.61 3.88
C TYR A 192 11.36 11.09 4.03
N SER A 193 11.00 10.60 5.22
CA SER A 193 10.98 9.18 5.53
C SER A 193 9.91 8.44 4.70
N ILE A 194 10.20 7.19 4.32
CA ILE A 194 9.22 6.30 3.69
C ILE A 194 7.98 6.10 4.58
N PHE A 195 8.11 6.21 5.89
CA PHE A 195 7.02 6.08 6.85
C PHE A 195 5.87 7.08 6.58
N VAL A 196 6.20 8.29 6.12
CA VAL A 196 5.21 9.33 5.79
C VAL A 196 4.98 9.50 4.28
N ALA A 197 5.81 8.89 3.45
CA ALA A 197 5.73 9.06 2.00
C ALA A 197 4.37 8.69 1.43
N GLU A 198 3.86 7.53 1.86
CA GLU A 198 2.57 7.00 1.37
C GLU A 198 1.35 7.68 2.02
N VAL A 199 1.54 8.46 3.07
CA VAL A 199 0.42 9.19 3.68
C VAL A 199 -0.12 10.24 2.71
N ALA A 200 0.77 10.97 2.03
CA ALA A 200 0.38 12.00 1.07
C ALA A 200 -0.33 11.41 -0.16
N SER A 201 0.23 10.36 -0.75
CA SER A 201 -0.34 9.70 -1.93
C SER A 201 -1.71 9.08 -1.64
N THR A 202 -1.81 8.32 -0.54
CA THR A 202 -3.06 7.62 -0.17
C THR A 202 -4.12 8.55 0.43
N CYS A 203 -3.74 9.70 1.00
CA CYS A 203 -4.70 10.73 1.39
C CYS A 203 -5.41 11.31 0.14
N ASN A 204 -4.66 11.57 -0.92
CA ASN A 204 -5.25 12.01 -2.19
C ASN A 204 -6.17 10.95 -2.81
N GLU A 205 -5.81 9.66 -2.74
CA GLU A 205 -6.70 8.56 -3.15
C GLU A 205 -8.01 8.54 -2.34
N ALA A 206 -7.93 8.77 -1.03
CA ALA A 206 -9.11 8.80 -0.18
C ALA A 206 -10.04 9.98 -0.53
N LEU A 207 -9.47 11.16 -0.85
CA LEU A 207 -10.24 12.31 -1.35
C LEU A 207 -10.88 11.99 -2.72
N LEU A 208 -10.18 11.30 -3.62
CA LEU A 208 -10.71 10.87 -4.90
C LEU A 208 -11.88 9.89 -4.72
N THR A 209 -11.73 8.93 -3.82
CA THR A 209 -12.78 7.95 -3.50
C THR A 209 -14.07 8.65 -3.09
N GLU A 210 -13.99 9.59 -2.15
CA GLU A 210 -15.13 10.35 -1.68
C GLU A 210 -15.74 11.22 -2.79
N TYR A 211 -14.91 11.91 -3.57
CA TYR A 211 -15.34 12.71 -4.70
C TYR A 211 -16.10 11.89 -5.75
N LEU A 212 -15.53 10.77 -6.18
CA LEU A 212 -16.13 9.91 -7.21
C LEU A 212 -17.41 9.26 -6.71
N TYR A 213 -17.42 8.78 -5.45
CA TYR A 213 -18.62 8.20 -4.87
C TYR A 213 -19.77 9.21 -4.88
N ASN A 214 -19.55 10.41 -4.37
CA ASN A 214 -20.55 11.48 -4.32
C ASN A 214 -20.98 11.97 -5.72
N LYS A 215 -20.06 11.97 -6.69
CA LYS A 215 -20.36 12.30 -8.10
C LYS A 215 -21.31 11.27 -8.69
N PHE A 216 -20.99 9.99 -8.60
CA PHE A 216 -21.83 8.91 -9.12
C PHE A 216 -23.17 8.79 -8.38
N GLU A 217 -23.22 9.10 -7.09
CA GLU A 217 -24.47 9.16 -6.32
C GLU A 217 -25.39 10.24 -6.89
N LYS A 218 -24.89 11.45 -7.11
CA LYS A 218 -25.65 12.57 -7.71
C LYS A 218 -26.14 12.25 -9.13
N GLU A 219 -25.37 11.50 -9.88
CA GLU A 219 -25.72 11.05 -11.23
C GLU A 219 -26.68 9.84 -11.23
N GLY A 220 -26.98 9.25 -10.08
CA GLY A 220 -27.74 8.01 -9.97
C GLY A 220 -27.02 6.76 -10.54
N ASN A 221 -25.72 6.86 -10.76
CA ASN A 221 -24.88 5.81 -11.33
C ASN A 221 -24.46 4.79 -10.25
N LYS A 222 -25.33 3.82 -10.00
CA LYS A 222 -25.08 2.77 -8.99
C LYS A 222 -23.87 1.90 -9.33
N GLU A 223 -23.63 1.62 -10.60
CA GLU A 223 -22.47 0.82 -11.03
C GLU A 223 -21.16 1.56 -10.74
N GLY A 224 -21.09 2.85 -11.06
CA GLY A 224 -19.93 3.70 -10.71
C GLY A 224 -19.66 3.71 -9.21
N MET A 225 -20.71 3.86 -8.38
CA MET A 225 -20.58 3.80 -6.92
C MET A 225 -20.00 2.47 -6.45
N LEU A 226 -20.51 1.33 -6.98
CA LEU A 226 -20.03 0.00 -6.63
C LEU A 226 -18.57 -0.21 -7.03
N ARG A 227 -18.15 0.30 -8.20
CA ARG A 227 -16.76 0.20 -8.65
C ARG A 227 -15.82 1.00 -7.74
N VAL A 228 -16.19 2.21 -7.35
CA VAL A 228 -15.40 3.03 -6.41
C VAL A 228 -15.29 2.36 -5.04
N LEU A 229 -16.40 1.83 -4.51
CA LEU A 229 -16.39 1.09 -3.23
C LEU A 229 -15.53 -0.18 -3.31
N ASN A 230 -15.61 -0.91 -4.42
CA ASN A 230 -14.79 -2.10 -4.63
C ASN A 230 -13.29 -1.75 -4.65
N GLU A 231 -12.91 -0.66 -5.33
CA GLU A 231 -11.53 -0.17 -5.37
C GLU A 231 -11.03 0.20 -3.97
N ALA A 232 -11.83 0.96 -3.20
CA ALA A 232 -11.49 1.34 -1.83
C ALA A 232 -11.33 0.11 -0.91
N LEU A 233 -12.21 -0.89 -1.04
CA LEU A 233 -12.12 -2.13 -0.25
C LEU A 233 -10.89 -2.97 -0.65
N HIS A 234 -10.59 -3.07 -1.94
CA HIS A 234 -9.37 -3.75 -2.41
C HIS A 234 -8.11 -3.06 -1.90
N GLY A 235 -8.06 -1.71 -1.97
CA GLY A 235 -6.96 -0.91 -1.41
C GLY A 235 -6.78 -1.19 0.08
N PHE A 236 -7.87 -1.19 0.85
CA PHE A 236 -7.83 -1.48 2.28
C PHE A 236 -7.34 -2.91 2.58
N VAL A 237 -7.87 -3.91 1.89
CA VAL A 237 -7.47 -5.32 2.05
C VAL A 237 -6.00 -5.52 1.66
N GLY A 238 -5.57 -4.95 0.54
CA GLY A 238 -4.20 -5.09 0.02
C GLY A 238 -3.17 -4.34 0.85
N THR A 239 -3.51 -3.15 1.34
CA THR A 239 -2.55 -2.26 2.01
C THR A 239 -2.57 -2.40 3.53
N VAL A 240 -3.72 -2.70 4.14
CA VAL A 240 -3.78 -2.88 5.60
C VAL A 240 -3.66 -4.35 5.99
N TYR A 241 -4.62 -5.19 5.61
CA TYR A 241 -4.61 -6.59 6.06
C TYR A 241 -3.43 -7.39 5.50
N ARG A 242 -3.20 -7.29 4.20
CA ARG A 242 -2.14 -8.04 3.52
C ARG A 242 -0.75 -7.63 4.00
N GLN A 243 -0.50 -6.32 4.12
CA GLN A 243 0.81 -5.83 4.57
C GLN A 243 1.05 -6.12 6.05
N THR A 244 0.00 -6.11 6.88
CA THR A 244 0.13 -6.52 8.28
C THR A 244 0.37 -8.03 8.40
N GLN A 245 -0.25 -8.87 7.56
CA GLN A 245 0.08 -10.29 7.48
C GLN A 245 1.56 -10.50 7.17
N PHE A 246 2.11 -9.75 6.21
CA PHE A 246 3.53 -9.80 5.87
C PHE A 246 4.42 -9.29 7.01
N ALA A 247 4.03 -8.21 7.67
CA ALA A 247 4.75 -7.69 8.83
C ALA A 247 4.79 -8.72 9.95
N GLU A 248 3.68 -9.36 10.26
CA GLU A 248 3.60 -10.41 11.29
C GLU A 248 4.50 -11.60 10.96
N PHE A 249 4.54 -12.03 9.68
CA PHE A 249 5.46 -13.07 9.23
C PHE A 249 6.92 -12.64 9.35
N GLU A 250 7.25 -11.42 8.93
CA GLU A 250 8.59 -10.85 9.05
C GLU A 250 9.05 -10.80 10.50
N HIS A 251 8.19 -10.38 11.41
CA HIS A 251 8.49 -10.33 12.84
C HIS A 251 8.74 -11.70 13.41
N LEU A 252 7.93 -12.68 13.05
CA LEU A 252 8.06 -14.07 13.45
C LEU A 252 9.40 -14.66 13.02
N MET A 253 9.83 -14.44 11.79
CA MET A 253 11.15 -14.88 11.30
C MET A 253 12.29 -14.22 12.08
N ASN A 254 12.22 -12.91 12.32
CA ASN A 254 13.25 -12.18 13.06
C ASN A 254 13.33 -12.67 14.52
N GLN A 255 12.20 -12.86 15.20
CA GLN A 255 12.15 -13.41 16.56
C GLN A 255 12.73 -14.82 16.62
N HIS A 256 12.41 -15.66 15.63
CA HIS A 256 12.95 -17.02 15.57
C HIS A 256 14.49 -17.03 15.51
N VAL A 257 15.08 -16.21 14.62
CA VAL A 257 16.53 -16.03 14.52
C VAL A 257 17.13 -15.42 15.79
N GLN A 258 16.46 -14.44 16.38
CA GLN A 258 16.93 -13.78 17.62
C GLN A 258 17.02 -14.77 18.78
N ASN A 259 16.11 -15.73 18.84
CA ASN A 259 16.07 -16.80 19.84
C ASN A 259 16.98 -18.00 19.48
N GLY A 260 17.80 -17.89 18.45
CA GLY A 260 18.75 -18.94 18.03
C GLY A 260 18.15 -20.01 17.13
N GLY A 261 16.92 -19.83 16.66
CA GLY A 261 16.24 -20.75 15.74
C GLY A 261 16.83 -20.70 14.31
N ALA A 262 16.75 -21.82 13.61
CA ALA A 262 17.19 -21.94 12.22
C ALA A 262 16.03 -21.66 11.26
N ILE A 263 16.25 -20.78 10.29
CA ILE A 263 15.31 -20.56 9.19
C ILE A 263 15.47 -21.70 8.18
N THR A 264 14.46 -22.54 8.09
CA THR A 264 14.36 -23.64 7.14
C THR A 264 13.14 -23.43 6.23
N THR A 265 13.12 -24.11 5.08
CA THR A 265 11.97 -24.09 4.17
C THR A 265 10.70 -24.57 4.89
N GLU A 266 10.82 -25.63 5.70
CA GLU A 266 9.71 -26.19 6.46
C GLU A 266 9.13 -25.15 7.45
N PHE A 267 10.01 -24.47 8.21
CA PHE A 267 9.59 -23.41 9.12
C PHE A 267 8.86 -22.30 8.37
N LEU A 268 9.44 -21.80 7.28
CA LEU A 268 8.84 -20.72 6.49
C LEU A 268 7.48 -21.11 5.90
N ASN A 269 7.41 -22.30 5.31
CA ASN A 269 6.16 -22.80 4.72
C ASN A 269 5.06 -22.98 5.77
N THR A 270 5.40 -23.57 6.92
CA THR A 270 4.44 -23.82 8.00
C THR A 270 3.91 -22.52 8.57
N GLU A 271 4.79 -21.61 8.96
CA GLU A 271 4.38 -20.34 9.57
C GLU A 271 3.65 -19.43 8.60
N TYR A 272 4.09 -19.38 7.35
CA TYR A 272 3.38 -18.60 6.33
C TYR A 272 1.97 -19.13 6.08
N PHE A 273 1.83 -20.46 5.94
CA PHE A 273 0.54 -21.09 5.72
C PHE A 273 -0.42 -20.90 6.91
N ASN A 274 0.08 -20.97 8.13
CA ASN A 274 -0.71 -20.71 9.34
C ASN A 274 -1.22 -19.26 9.35
N LEU A 275 -0.39 -18.29 8.98
CA LEU A 275 -0.80 -16.89 8.86
C LEU A 275 -1.83 -16.68 7.74
N VAL A 276 -1.66 -17.33 6.60
CA VAL A 276 -2.66 -17.28 5.53
C VAL A 276 -4.01 -17.76 6.04
N LYS A 277 -4.06 -18.92 6.70
CA LYS A 277 -5.31 -19.46 7.27
C LYS A 277 -5.92 -18.53 8.32
N LYS A 278 -5.09 -17.94 9.18
CA LYS A 278 -5.52 -16.97 10.20
C LYS A 278 -6.21 -15.75 9.56
N TYR A 279 -5.60 -15.17 8.53
CA TYR A 279 -6.09 -13.93 7.93
C TYR A 279 -7.31 -14.16 7.02
N TYR A 280 -7.36 -15.27 6.28
CA TYR A 280 -8.43 -15.50 5.30
C TYR A 280 -9.57 -16.39 5.81
N GLY A 281 -9.32 -17.19 6.87
CA GLY A 281 -10.36 -17.94 7.58
C GLY A 281 -11.00 -19.07 6.79
N ASP A 282 -12.21 -19.43 7.17
CA ASP A 282 -12.98 -20.56 6.68
C ASP A 282 -13.77 -20.27 5.37
N ALA A 283 -13.66 -19.09 4.83
CA ALA A 283 -14.31 -18.76 3.55
C ALA A 283 -13.57 -19.36 2.35
N PHE A 284 -12.30 -19.74 2.53
CA PHE A 284 -11.43 -20.23 1.46
C PHE A 284 -11.14 -21.73 1.58
N GLU A 285 -11.07 -22.36 0.42
CA GLU A 285 -10.40 -23.64 0.24
C GLU A 285 -8.93 -23.36 -0.11
N TYR A 286 -7.99 -23.97 0.62
CA TYR A 286 -6.57 -23.65 0.53
C TYR A 286 -5.83 -24.68 -0.29
N ASP A 287 -5.22 -24.23 -1.39
CA ASP A 287 -4.23 -25.01 -2.11
C ASP A 287 -2.92 -24.99 -1.31
N GLU A 288 -2.25 -26.14 -1.21
CA GLU A 288 -1.01 -26.23 -0.41
C GLU A 288 0.12 -25.36 -0.96
N GLU A 289 0.11 -25.05 -2.25
CA GLU A 289 1.12 -24.25 -2.93
C GLU A 289 1.22 -22.83 -2.37
N ILE A 290 0.17 -22.31 -1.74
CA ILE A 290 0.20 -20.98 -1.13
C ILE A 290 1.25 -20.87 -0.02
N LYS A 291 1.69 -21.98 0.58
CA LYS A 291 2.77 -22.01 1.58
C LYS A 291 4.09 -21.48 1.04
N TYR A 292 4.31 -21.51 -0.29
CA TYR A 292 5.51 -21.01 -0.95
C TYR A 292 5.45 -19.53 -1.32
N GLU A 293 4.31 -18.85 -1.10
CA GLU A 293 4.14 -17.45 -1.54
C GLU A 293 5.18 -16.49 -0.93
N TRP A 294 5.69 -16.76 0.25
CA TRP A 294 6.75 -15.96 0.88
C TRP A 294 7.98 -15.81 -0.02
N ALA A 295 8.28 -16.82 -0.84
CA ALA A 295 9.46 -16.86 -1.69
C ALA A 295 9.47 -15.79 -2.79
N ARG A 296 8.29 -15.30 -3.21
CA ARG A 296 8.13 -14.25 -4.23
C ARG A 296 8.04 -12.84 -3.67
N VAL A 297 8.15 -12.66 -2.35
CA VAL A 297 7.99 -11.36 -1.69
C VAL A 297 9.36 -10.76 -1.37
N PRO A 298 9.92 -9.87 -2.22
CA PRO A 298 11.24 -9.31 -2.04
C PRO A 298 11.35 -8.41 -0.81
N HIS A 299 10.23 -7.89 -0.32
CA HIS A 299 10.19 -7.01 0.84
C HIS A 299 10.69 -7.64 2.14
N PHE A 300 10.64 -8.96 2.29
CA PHE A 300 11.19 -9.64 3.46
C PHE A 300 12.71 -9.47 3.61
N TYR A 301 13.38 -9.02 2.54
CA TYR A 301 14.81 -8.67 2.58
C TYR A 301 15.04 -7.22 3.06
N TYR A 302 14.00 -6.38 3.21
CA TYR A 302 14.13 -4.94 3.55
C TYR A 302 14.04 -4.62 5.04
N ASN A 303 13.81 -5.61 5.90
CA ASN A 303 13.81 -5.50 7.36
C ASN A 303 12.83 -4.49 7.95
N TYR A 304 11.68 -4.95 8.40
CA TYR A 304 10.62 -4.12 8.98
C TYR A 304 10.21 -2.95 8.08
N TYR A 305 10.01 -3.27 6.81
CA TYR A 305 9.60 -2.28 5.82
C TYR A 305 8.09 -2.24 5.60
N VAL A 306 7.44 -3.42 5.48
CA VAL A 306 6.07 -3.53 4.95
C VAL A 306 4.99 -2.98 5.86
N TYR A 307 5.21 -2.92 7.19
CA TYR A 307 4.24 -2.36 8.12
C TYR A 307 3.93 -0.87 7.82
N GLN A 308 4.86 -0.15 7.21
CA GLN A 308 4.75 1.26 6.88
C GLN A 308 3.63 1.54 5.88
N TYR A 309 3.34 0.59 5.00
CA TYR A 309 2.18 0.70 4.11
C TYR A 309 0.86 0.77 4.88
N ALA A 310 0.67 -0.13 5.86
CA ALA A 310 -0.55 -0.18 6.64
C ALA A 310 -0.70 1.02 7.58
N THR A 311 0.38 1.47 8.21
CA THR A 311 0.37 2.68 9.07
C THR A 311 0.11 3.93 8.25
N GLY A 312 0.80 4.10 7.12
CA GLY A 312 0.63 5.24 6.22
C GLY A 312 -0.79 5.34 5.67
N TYR A 313 -1.32 4.22 5.17
CA TYR A 313 -2.70 4.16 4.68
C TYR A 313 -3.73 4.48 5.79
N SER A 314 -3.54 3.95 6.99
CA SER A 314 -4.44 4.22 8.12
C SER A 314 -4.43 5.69 8.53
N ALA A 315 -3.26 6.31 8.58
CA ALA A 315 -3.11 7.74 8.84
C ALA A 315 -3.79 8.59 7.75
N ALA A 316 -3.58 8.25 6.49
CA ALA A 316 -4.19 8.92 5.35
C ALA A 316 -5.73 8.88 5.39
N GLN A 317 -6.30 7.72 5.72
CA GLN A 317 -7.75 7.55 5.89
C GLN A 317 -8.30 8.41 7.05
N ALA A 318 -7.56 8.51 8.15
CA ALA A 318 -7.96 9.37 9.27
C ALA A 318 -7.90 10.85 8.88
N LEU A 319 -6.80 11.29 8.26
CA LEU A 319 -6.60 12.68 7.84
C LEU A 319 -7.61 13.12 6.79
N SER A 320 -7.84 12.32 5.76
CA SER A 320 -8.83 12.64 4.73
C SER A 320 -10.23 12.84 5.31
N ARG A 321 -10.63 12.01 6.30
CA ARG A 321 -11.90 12.17 7.00
C ARG A 321 -11.97 13.46 7.81
N LEU A 322 -10.89 13.85 8.50
CA LEU A 322 -10.82 15.11 9.23
C LEU A 322 -10.91 16.31 8.28
N ILE A 323 -10.20 16.27 7.16
CA ILE A 323 -10.25 17.31 6.11
C ILE A 323 -11.67 17.47 5.56
N LEU A 324 -12.36 16.36 5.29
CA LEU A 324 -13.72 16.37 4.70
C LEU A 324 -14.81 16.72 5.71
N ALA A 325 -14.67 16.33 6.99
CA ALA A 325 -15.69 16.52 8.01
C ALA A 325 -15.79 17.99 8.50
N ASP A 326 -14.69 18.72 8.48
CA ASP A 326 -14.61 20.08 9.03
C ASP A 326 -13.90 21.04 8.07
N SER A 327 -14.63 21.51 7.08
CA SER A 327 -14.09 22.44 6.08
C SER A 327 -13.59 23.77 6.67
N LYS A 328 -14.01 24.15 7.89
CA LYS A 328 -13.55 25.38 8.56
C LYS A 328 -12.19 25.20 9.23
N ASN A 329 -11.96 24.00 9.78
CA ASN A 329 -10.70 23.64 10.43
C ASN A 329 -9.82 22.73 9.54
N ALA A 330 -10.26 22.40 8.33
CA ALA A 330 -9.49 21.60 7.38
C ALA A 330 -8.06 22.12 7.21
N LYS A 331 -7.88 23.45 7.23
CA LYS A 331 -6.58 24.08 7.14
C LYS A 331 -5.63 23.67 8.26
N ILE A 332 -6.11 23.47 9.49
CA ILE A 332 -5.28 23.02 10.62
C ILE A 332 -4.72 21.63 10.30
N TYR A 333 -5.56 20.71 9.85
CA TYR A 333 -5.14 19.34 9.48
C TYR A 333 -4.23 19.32 8.25
N ILE A 334 -4.42 20.25 7.30
CA ILE A 334 -3.59 20.39 6.11
C ILE A 334 -2.22 21.00 6.46
N ASP A 335 -2.19 21.99 7.35
CA ASP A 335 -0.94 22.66 7.78
C ASP A 335 -0.09 21.75 8.70
N GLU A 336 -0.72 20.80 9.40
CA GLU A 336 -0.03 19.79 10.23
C GLU A 336 0.42 18.56 9.42
N PHE A 337 -0.12 18.38 8.22
CA PHE A 337 0.22 17.30 7.29
C PHE A 337 1.47 17.64 6.46
#